data_9d3945b78e64f70782c0edceb7b231e0
#
_entry.id   9d3945b78e64f70782c0edceb7b231e0
#
_cell.length_a   1.000
_cell.length_b   1.000
_cell.length_c   1.000
_cell.angle_alpha   90.00
_cell.angle_beta   90.00
_cell.angle_gamma   90.00
#
_symmetry.space_group_name_H-M   'P 1'
#
loop_
_entity.id
_entity.type
_entity.pdbx_description
1 polymer ?
#
loop_
_entity_poly.entity_id
_entity_poly.type
_entity_poly.pdbx_seq_one_letter_code
_entity_poly.pdbx_strand_id
1 'polypeptide(L)'
;LTNYTCAMMPLDDNELSKVDGQALLNLENSSDASQGLNFHKLSIAALMELNVNIKTLQLGCGGTNNSYKVGCDIDISNLSLSGLNTTSDSNGSPTFGGEGRAATSASITNPFIEFAIKGNTAATREVAGFRLGAQNIMGLLTLGTENGQNPSDGIQSFTGYMKMAQTQGEARTKATKFGNTDAEKIKGNIEVNMLVSKPNRTFTSKPFTDGQVTEGHTGITVPSMLVNFTMPETIVTGSRLKSATVSGIRSSIPTIPLAAAESGKNLPDTVITVPDFSKDQLYVEFPGLIGDSIGNHAFFKMLPGSSLDNLNMDITFEQALSMIHNIPLNGTGGYLSLQNQNVKWQGTDAADIARPGWWMSFKDPIQLGYLKTQDEVDISHVLPQVATAITDFLLKPENLINVSFFEAIGSLVSQPVEKKLNINVGGFTSYNGGTPATLTLTDKILQNQKVPTNCFGGHKFC
;
A
#
# COMPACT_ATOMS: atom_id res chain seq x y z
N LEU A 1 54.97 -55.89 10.92
CA LEU A 1 54.44 -54.82 10.09
C LEU A 1 53.56 -55.43 9.01
N THR A 2 52.23 -55.61 9.29
CA THR A 2 51.22 -56.07 8.32
C THR A 2 50.60 -54.89 7.67
N ASN A 3 50.87 -54.71 6.36
CA ASN A 3 50.19 -53.76 5.50
C ASN A 3 48.75 -54.23 5.27
N TYR A 4 47.77 -53.52 5.84
CA TYR A 4 46.39 -53.63 5.40
C TYR A 4 46.20 -52.83 4.12
N THR A 5 46.21 -53.49 2.97
CA THR A 5 45.67 -52.94 1.74
C THR A 5 44.14 -52.98 1.84
N CYS A 6 43.48 -51.85 2.00
CA CYS A 6 42.05 -51.74 1.73
C CYS A 6 41.82 -52.00 0.23
N ALA A 7 41.50 -53.25 -0.12
CA ALA A 7 40.94 -53.56 -1.41
C ALA A 7 39.53 -52.97 -1.48
N MET A 8 39.27 -52.06 -2.42
CA MET A 8 37.92 -51.70 -2.80
C MET A 8 37.23 -53.01 -3.27
N MET A 9 36.24 -53.46 -2.53
CA MET A 9 35.37 -54.55 -3.02
C MET A 9 34.51 -53.97 -4.18
N PRO A 10 34.51 -54.59 -5.33
CA PRO A 10 33.58 -54.21 -6.41
C PRO A 10 32.16 -54.56 -5.91
N LEU A 11 31.27 -53.57 -5.96
CA LEU A 11 29.84 -53.74 -5.73
C LEU A 11 29.26 -54.58 -6.85
N ASP A 12 28.42 -55.57 -6.55
CA ASP A 12 27.69 -56.35 -7.54
C ASP A 12 26.51 -55.52 -8.10
N ASP A 13 25.89 -55.97 -9.22
CA ASP A 13 24.80 -55.26 -9.84
C ASP A 13 23.55 -55.07 -8.97
N ASN A 14 23.35 -55.95 -7.93
CA ASN A 14 22.29 -55.84 -6.97
C ASN A 14 22.64 -54.84 -5.84
N GLU A 15 23.90 -54.67 -5.51
CA GLU A 15 24.38 -53.67 -4.59
C GLU A 15 24.42 -52.29 -5.26
N LEU A 16 24.83 -52.24 -6.52
CA LEU A 16 24.74 -51.03 -7.35
C LEU A 16 23.28 -50.56 -7.57
N SER A 17 22.33 -51.50 -7.71
CA SER A 17 20.90 -51.15 -7.80
C SER A 17 20.28 -50.68 -6.48
N LYS A 18 20.92 -50.96 -5.35
CA LYS A 18 20.51 -50.46 -4.01
C LYS A 18 21.18 -49.12 -3.63
N VAL A 19 22.22 -48.75 -4.32
CA VAL A 19 22.70 -47.38 -4.25
C VAL A 19 21.67 -46.54 -5.01
N ASP A 20 20.70 -46.00 -4.29
CA ASP A 20 19.84 -44.93 -4.77
C ASP A 20 20.73 -43.75 -5.15
N GLY A 21 21.29 -43.82 -6.34
CA GLY A 21 21.79 -42.63 -7.03
C GLY A 21 20.56 -41.75 -7.21
N GLN A 22 20.35 -40.80 -6.31
CA GLN A 22 19.36 -39.76 -6.53
C GLN A 22 19.63 -39.23 -7.93
N ALA A 23 18.72 -39.49 -8.85
CA ALA A 23 18.87 -39.03 -10.21
C ALA A 23 18.96 -37.49 -10.13
N LEU A 24 20.14 -36.94 -10.40
CA LEU A 24 20.35 -35.50 -10.42
C LEU A 24 19.33 -34.79 -11.33
N LEU A 25 18.84 -35.51 -12.34
CA LEU A 25 17.84 -35.04 -13.29
C LEU A 25 16.53 -35.80 -13.08
N ASN A 26 15.45 -35.04 -12.92
CA ASN A 26 14.08 -35.54 -12.83
C ASN A 26 13.28 -35.08 -14.04
N LEU A 27 12.66 -36.02 -14.76
CA LEU A 27 11.79 -35.73 -15.89
C LEU A 27 10.33 -36.00 -15.53
N GLU A 28 9.53 -34.97 -15.56
CA GLU A 28 8.09 -35.01 -15.28
C GLU A 28 7.31 -34.73 -16.57
N ASN A 29 6.25 -35.50 -16.80
CA ASN A 29 5.34 -35.30 -17.91
C ASN A 29 3.91 -35.16 -17.38
N SER A 30 3.18 -34.18 -17.85
CA SER A 30 1.77 -33.98 -17.53
C SER A 30 1.01 -33.48 -18.76
N SER A 31 -0.31 -33.58 -18.74
CA SER A 31 -1.16 -33.06 -19.81
C SER A 31 -2.34 -32.33 -19.24
N ASP A 32 -2.77 -31.30 -19.95
CA ASP A 32 -3.98 -30.54 -19.66
C ASP A 32 -4.87 -30.53 -20.90
N ALA A 33 -5.91 -31.36 -20.84
CA ALA A 33 -6.85 -31.54 -21.97
C ALA A 33 -7.67 -30.25 -22.20
N SER A 34 -7.90 -29.43 -21.18
CA SER A 34 -8.66 -28.19 -21.32
C SER A 34 -7.93 -27.15 -22.15
N GLN A 35 -6.60 -27.17 -22.10
CA GLN A 35 -5.73 -26.32 -22.90
C GLN A 35 -5.24 -27.00 -24.20
N GLY A 36 -5.39 -28.32 -24.31
CA GLY A 36 -4.82 -29.11 -25.40
C GLY A 36 -3.28 -29.12 -25.38
N LEU A 37 -2.69 -29.02 -24.19
CA LEU A 37 -1.25 -28.92 -24.00
C LEU A 37 -0.69 -30.12 -23.22
N ASN A 38 0.51 -30.55 -23.63
CA ASN A 38 1.34 -31.50 -22.90
C ASN A 38 2.55 -30.77 -22.35
N PHE A 39 2.86 -31.01 -21.08
CA PHE A 39 3.96 -30.38 -20.38
C PHE A 39 5.08 -31.38 -20.12
N HIS A 40 6.30 -30.96 -20.44
CA HIS A 40 7.53 -31.76 -20.25
C HIS A 40 8.50 -30.95 -19.44
N LYS A 41 8.70 -31.33 -18.18
CA LYS A 41 9.54 -30.62 -17.22
C LYS A 41 10.78 -31.42 -16.90
N LEU A 42 11.93 -30.79 -17.05
CA LEU A 42 13.23 -31.30 -16.62
C LEU A 42 13.70 -30.47 -15.44
N SER A 43 13.83 -31.09 -14.27
CA SER A 43 14.36 -30.44 -13.08
C SER A 43 15.66 -31.06 -12.61
N ILE A 44 16.48 -30.25 -11.96
CA ILE A 44 17.73 -30.67 -11.32
C ILE A 44 17.50 -30.74 -9.83
N ALA A 45 17.67 -31.92 -9.22
CA ALA A 45 17.57 -32.10 -7.77
C ALA A 45 18.85 -31.54 -7.09
N ALA A 46 18.94 -30.23 -7.04
CA ALA A 46 20.10 -29.51 -6.52
C ALA A 46 19.73 -28.22 -5.83
N LEU A 47 20.60 -27.78 -4.95
CA LEU A 47 20.64 -26.45 -4.38
C LEU A 47 21.70 -25.65 -5.14
N MET A 48 21.30 -24.54 -5.76
CA MET A 48 22.20 -23.63 -6.46
C MET A 48 22.27 -22.31 -5.67
N GLU A 49 23.45 -21.84 -5.44
CA GLU A 49 23.70 -20.51 -4.85
C GLU A 49 24.04 -19.51 -5.92
N LEU A 50 23.41 -18.35 -5.88
CA LEU A 50 23.56 -17.33 -6.90
C LEU A 50 23.59 -15.93 -6.28
N ASN A 51 24.63 -15.14 -6.65
CA ASN A 51 24.62 -13.70 -6.48
C ASN A 51 24.86 -13.06 -7.85
N VAL A 52 23.91 -12.22 -8.30
CA VAL A 52 23.94 -11.67 -9.64
C VAL A 52 23.48 -10.22 -9.67
N ASN A 53 24.13 -9.44 -10.53
CA ASN A 53 23.74 -8.08 -10.89
C ASN A 53 23.49 -8.00 -12.39
N ILE A 54 22.33 -7.48 -12.78
CA ILE A 54 21.94 -7.26 -14.17
C ILE A 54 21.63 -5.78 -14.35
N LYS A 55 22.42 -5.08 -15.14
CA LYS A 55 22.24 -3.64 -15.35
C LYS A 55 20.95 -3.34 -16.11
N THR A 56 20.62 -4.13 -17.11
CA THR A 56 19.40 -3.96 -17.93
C THR A 56 18.88 -5.30 -18.33
N LEU A 57 17.65 -5.61 -17.97
CA LEU A 57 16.89 -6.78 -18.38
C LEU A 57 15.73 -6.33 -19.25
N GLN A 58 15.84 -6.51 -20.57
CA GLN A 58 14.79 -6.15 -21.52
C GLN A 58 14.38 -7.37 -22.32
N LEU A 59 13.13 -7.79 -22.20
CA LEU A 59 12.57 -8.96 -22.85
C LEU A 59 11.29 -8.60 -23.61
N GLY A 60 11.12 -9.14 -24.82
CA GLY A 60 9.91 -8.96 -25.63
C GLY A 60 9.66 -7.51 -26.06
N CYS A 61 10.72 -6.75 -26.38
CA CYS A 61 10.58 -5.39 -26.86
C CYS A 61 9.99 -5.34 -28.25
N GLY A 62 8.99 -4.48 -28.49
CA GLY A 62 8.22 -4.47 -29.73
C GLY A 62 7.28 -5.68 -29.83
N GLY A 63 7.39 -6.44 -30.94
CA GLY A 63 6.62 -7.67 -31.16
C GLY A 63 5.11 -7.47 -31.27
N THR A 64 4.35 -8.56 -31.19
CA THR A 64 2.89 -8.56 -31.30
C THR A 64 2.21 -7.78 -30.17
N ASN A 65 2.81 -7.74 -28.98
CA ASN A 65 2.27 -7.02 -27.83
C ASN A 65 2.40 -5.50 -27.96
N ASN A 66 3.17 -5.01 -28.92
CA ASN A 66 3.33 -3.57 -29.16
C ASN A 66 2.05 -2.89 -29.64
N SER A 67 1.09 -3.66 -30.21
CA SER A 67 -0.24 -3.18 -30.56
C SER A 67 -1.10 -2.79 -29.36
N TYR A 68 -0.81 -3.34 -28.18
CA TYR A 68 -1.52 -3.03 -26.94
C TYR A 68 -0.84 -1.91 -26.16
N LYS A 69 0.47 -2.04 -25.97
CA LYS A 69 1.32 -1.05 -25.28
C LYS A 69 2.73 -1.09 -25.86
N VAL A 70 3.23 0.07 -26.25
CA VAL A 70 4.60 0.21 -26.76
C VAL A 70 5.62 -0.10 -25.65
N GLY A 71 6.72 -0.73 -25.97
CA GLY A 71 7.83 -1.04 -25.07
C GLY A 71 8.18 -2.52 -25.02
N CYS A 72 8.71 -2.97 -23.88
CA CYS A 72 9.09 -4.35 -23.63
C CYS A 72 8.07 -5.04 -22.71
N ASP A 73 7.93 -6.35 -22.78
CA ASP A 73 7.10 -7.11 -21.85
C ASP A 73 7.70 -7.02 -20.43
N ILE A 74 9.02 -7.15 -20.33
CA ILE A 74 9.76 -6.95 -19.09
C ILE A 74 10.87 -5.95 -19.39
N ASP A 75 10.93 -4.88 -18.61
CA ASP A 75 11.97 -3.86 -18.66
C ASP A 75 12.34 -3.46 -17.24
N ILE A 76 13.50 -3.91 -16.80
CA ILE A 76 14.00 -3.71 -15.44
C ILE A 76 15.44 -3.26 -15.51
N SER A 77 15.73 -2.14 -14.85
CA SER A 77 17.11 -1.62 -14.70
C SER A 77 17.65 -1.89 -13.31
N ASN A 78 18.94 -2.20 -13.22
CA ASN A 78 19.67 -2.44 -11.97
C ASN A 78 18.99 -3.53 -11.10
N LEU A 79 18.77 -4.72 -11.69
CA LEU A 79 18.30 -5.88 -10.97
C LEU A 79 19.46 -6.56 -10.24
N SER A 80 19.27 -6.86 -8.95
CA SER A 80 20.23 -7.67 -8.19
C SER A 80 19.49 -8.77 -7.42
N LEU A 81 20.05 -9.98 -7.42
CA LEU A 81 19.60 -11.10 -6.59
C LEU A 81 20.77 -11.57 -5.73
N SER A 82 20.57 -11.62 -4.42
CA SER A 82 21.53 -12.04 -3.41
C SER A 82 20.86 -12.85 -2.31
N GLY A 83 21.58 -13.21 -1.26
CA GLY A 83 20.98 -13.79 -0.06
C GLY A 83 19.98 -12.84 0.60
N LEU A 84 19.08 -13.40 1.42
CA LEU A 84 18.19 -12.60 2.25
C LEU A 84 18.98 -11.74 3.23
N ASN A 85 18.44 -10.59 3.56
CA ASN A 85 18.95 -9.76 4.63
C ASN A 85 18.83 -10.46 6.00
N THR A 86 19.81 -10.26 6.86
CA THR A 86 19.83 -10.80 8.22
C THR A 86 19.14 -9.88 9.21
N THR A 87 19.08 -8.59 8.91
CA THR A 87 18.52 -7.53 9.76
C THR A 87 17.83 -6.48 8.90
N SER A 88 17.14 -5.56 9.54
CA SER A 88 16.55 -4.38 8.91
C SER A 88 16.89 -3.13 9.71
N ASP A 89 16.97 -1.97 9.05
CA ASP A 89 17.12 -0.69 9.73
C ASP A 89 15.84 -0.26 10.47
N SER A 90 15.85 0.88 11.14
CA SER A 90 14.71 1.42 11.86
C SER A 90 13.49 1.72 10.99
N ASN A 91 13.68 1.80 9.67
CA ASN A 91 12.65 2.03 8.68
C ASN A 91 12.14 0.74 8.03
N GLY A 92 12.73 -0.41 8.39
CA GLY A 92 12.39 -1.70 7.81
C GLY A 92 13.11 -2.02 6.50
N SER A 93 14.05 -1.18 6.05
CA SER A 93 14.86 -1.47 4.86
C SER A 93 15.86 -2.60 5.15
N PRO A 94 16.09 -3.51 4.18
CA PRO A 94 17.02 -4.62 4.36
C PRO A 94 18.43 -4.15 4.64
N THR A 95 19.08 -4.78 5.62
CA THR A 95 20.48 -4.55 5.94
C THR A 95 21.26 -5.85 6.04
N PHE A 96 22.56 -5.78 5.81
CA PHE A 96 23.47 -6.91 5.85
C PHE A 96 24.61 -6.58 6.80
N GLY A 97 24.87 -7.48 7.74
CA GLY A 97 25.99 -7.35 8.67
C GLY A 97 27.32 -7.81 8.07
N GLY A 98 28.41 -7.61 8.80
CA GLY A 98 29.73 -8.16 8.46
C GLY A 98 30.26 -7.74 7.09
N GLU A 99 30.45 -8.70 6.20
CA GLU A 99 31.01 -8.51 4.86
C GLU A 99 30.03 -7.88 3.85
N GLY A 100 28.80 -7.58 4.28
CA GLY A 100 27.80 -6.93 3.45
C GLY A 100 27.06 -7.88 2.50
N ARG A 101 26.18 -7.30 1.67
CA ARG A 101 25.33 -8.02 0.74
C ARG A 101 26.10 -8.84 -0.30
N ALA A 102 27.24 -8.33 -0.77
CA ALA A 102 28.05 -8.97 -1.80
C ALA A 102 28.60 -10.35 -1.37
N ALA A 103 28.72 -10.61 -0.06
CA ALA A 103 29.15 -11.89 0.47
C ALA A 103 28.01 -12.90 0.64
N THR A 104 26.79 -12.56 0.25
CA THR A 104 25.61 -13.43 0.38
C THR A 104 25.17 -13.96 -0.96
N SER A 105 24.55 -15.14 -1.00
CA SER A 105 23.98 -15.75 -2.20
C SER A 105 22.53 -16.13 -1.99
N ALA A 106 21.69 -15.91 -3.03
CA ALA A 106 20.35 -16.47 -3.06
C ALA A 106 20.46 -17.99 -3.21
N SER A 107 19.56 -18.70 -2.54
CA SER A 107 19.43 -20.15 -2.62
C SER A 107 18.29 -20.53 -3.54
N ILE A 108 18.61 -21.27 -4.61
CA ILE A 108 17.67 -21.72 -5.64
C ILE A 108 17.58 -23.23 -5.59
N THR A 109 16.42 -23.75 -5.16
CA THR A 109 16.19 -25.19 -4.99
C THR A 109 15.44 -25.76 -6.19
N ASN A 110 15.94 -26.87 -6.70
CA ASN A 110 15.37 -27.63 -7.80
C ASN A 110 15.03 -26.73 -9.02
N PRO A 111 16.04 -26.09 -9.65
CA PRO A 111 15.83 -25.35 -10.86
C PRO A 111 15.33 -26.26 -11.99
N PHE A 112 14.48 -25.73 -12.85
CA PHE A 112 13.87 -26.50 -13.94
C PHE A 112 13.69 -25.71 -15.21
N ILE A 113 13.58 -26.45 -16.32
CA ILE A 113 13.05 -26.00 -17.60
C ILE A 113 11.81 -26.84 -17.92
N GLU A 114 10.76 -26.23 -18.46
CA GLU A 114 9.55 -26.91 -18.85
C GLU A 114 9.04 -26.39 -20.19
N PHE A 115 8.57 -27.29 -21.02
CA PHE A 115 7.99 -27.00 -22.33
C PHE A 115 6.49 -27.32 -22.31
N ALA A 116 5.69 -26.41 -22.88
CA ALA A 116 4.29 -26.62 -23.20
C ALA A 116 4.21 -26.96 -24.70
N ILE A 117 3.75 -28.16 -25.01
CA ILE A 117 3.68 -28.69 -26.40
C ILE A 117 2.22 -28.92 -26.76
N LYS A 118 1.81 -28.35 -27.89
CA LYS A 118 0.51 -28.56 -28.53
C LYS A 118 0.62 -29.66 -29.55
N GLY A 119 -0.43 -30.45 -29.67
CA GLY A 119 -0.49 -31.55 -30.64
C GLY A 119 0.13 -32.87 -30.16
N ASN A 120 -0.48 -34.00 -30.58
CA ASN A 120 -0.17 -35.35 -30.10
C ASN A 120 0.64 -36.21 -31.09
N THR A 121 0.84 -35.73 -32.31
CA THR A 121 1.56 -36.47 -33.34
C THR A 121 2.80 -35.71 -33.80
N ALA A 122 3.77 -36.40 -34.38
CA ALA A 122 4.98 -35.75 -34.89
C ALA A 122 4.69 -34.63 -35.92
N ALA A 123 3.62 -34.77 -36.69
CA ALA A 123 3.22 -33.81 -37.72
C ALA A 123 2.48 -32.58 -37.13
N THR A 124 1.92 -32.69 -35.90
CA THR A 124 1.11 -31.62 -35.26
C THR A 124 1.77 -31.00 -34.05
N ARG A 125 2.94 -31.52 -33.64
CA ARG A 125 3.65 -31.00 -32.47
C ARG A 125 4.19 -29.60 -32.72
N GLU A 126 3.82 -28.68 -31.83
CA GLU A 126 4.28 -27.31 -31.84
C GLU A 126 4.65 -26.91 -30.38
N VAL A 127 5.76 -26.21 -30.21
CA VAL A 127 6.12 -25.63 -28.93
C VAL A 127 5.27 -24.40 -28.72
N ALA A 128 4.28 -24.50 -27.83
CA ALA A 128 3.41 -23.39 -27.45
C ALA A 128 4.09 -22.42 -26.50
N GLY A 129 5.04 -22.91 -25.68
CA GLY A 129 5.81 -22.10 -24.79
C GLY A 129 6.87 -22.89 -24.01
N PHE A 130 7.75 -22.16 -23.36
CA PHE A 130 8.66 -22.74 -22.37
C PHE A 130 8.76 -21.85 -21.14
N ARG A 131 9.12 -22.43 -20.00
CA ARG A 131 9.47 -21.68 -18.79
C ARG A 131 10.76 -22.18 -18.15
N LEU A 132 11.48 -21.23 -17.57
CA LEU A 132 12.63 -21.46 -16.70
C LEU A 132 12.20 -21.04 -15.29
N GLY A 133 12.46 -21.86 -14.30
CA GLY A 133 12.04 -21.55 -12.93
C GLY A 133 12.77 -22.37 -11.89
N ALA A 134 12.32 -22.20 -10.66
CA ALA A 134 12.77 -22.99 -9.53
C ALA A 134 11.60 -23.33 -8.61
N GLN A 135 11.72 -24.43 -7.90
CA GLN A 135 10.72 -24.85 -6.93
C GLN A 135 10.66 -23.88 -5.77
N ASN A 136 11.82 -23.45 -5.25
CA ASN A 136 11.93 -22.43 -4.21
C ASN A 136 13.11 -21.51 -4.52
N ILE A 137 12.92 -20.23 -4.22
CA ILE A 137 13.94 -19.19 -4.28
C ILE A 137 13.95 -18.50 -2.92
N MET A 138 15.11 -18.48 -2.25
CA MET A 138 15.32 -17.75 -1.01
C MET A 138 16.39 -16.71 -1.25
N GLY A 139 16.03 -15.43 -1.20
CA GLY A 139 16.95 -14.35 -1.48
C GLY A 139 16.28 -12.98 -1.49
N LEU A 140 17.08 -11.95 -1.58
CA LEU A 140 16.60 -10.59 -1.77
C LEU A 140 16.77 -10.19 -3.24
N LEU A 141 15.66 -10.02 -3.92
CA LEU A 141 15.59 -9.42 -5.24
C LEU A 141 15.44 -7.91 -5.08
N THR A 142 16.35 -7.14 -5.63
CA THR A 142 16.24 -5.68 -5.64
C THR A 142 16.24 -5.14 -7.07
N LEU A 143 15.55 -4.01 -7.25
CA LEU A 143 15.22 -3.42 -8.54
C LEU A 143 15.46 -1.92 -8.45
N GLY A 144 16.34 -1.39 -9.30
CA GLY A 144 16.77 0.01 -9.22
C GLY A 144 17.78 0.29 -8.12
N THR A 145 18.15 1.56 -8.00
CA THR A 145 19.14 2.07 -7.05
C THR A 145 18.66 3.30 -6.28
N GLU A 146 17.61 3.97 -6.77
CA GLU A 146 17.12 5.23 -6.26
C GLU A 146 15.78 5.06 -5.55
N ASN A 147 15.72 5.25 -4.24
CA ASN A 147 14.46 5.36 -3.50
C ASN A 147 14.04 6.83 -3.42
N GLY A 148 13.38 7.32 -4.44
CA GLY A 148 12.98 8.71 -4.58
C GLY A 148 11.69 8.89 -5.38
N GLN A 149 11.24 10.13 -5.52
CA GLN A 149 10.11 10.46 -6.37
C GLN A 149 10.52 10.31 -7.85
N ASN A 150 9.77 9.53 -8.63
CA ASN A 150 10.03 9.25 -10.04
C ASN A 150 11.44 8.70 -10.31
N PRO A 151 11.82 7.55 -9.75
CA PRO A 151 13.14 6.97 -9.97
C PRO A 151 13.36 6.70 -11.47
N SER A 152 14.59 6.93 -11.93
CA SER A 152 14.96 6.74 -13.34
C SER A 152 15.24 5.29 -13.70
N ASP A 153 15.31 4.41 -12.70
CA ASP A 153 15.60 2.97 -12.82
C ASP A 153 14.55 2.09 -12.13
N GLY A 154 14.84 0.81 -11.93
CA GLY A 154 13.87 -0.16 -11.39
C GLY A 154 12.95 -0.76 -12.45
N ILE A 155 11.72 -1.09 -12.08
CA ILE A 155 10.74 -1.71 -12.99
C ILE A 155 10.11 -0.64 -13.88
N GLN A 156 10.50 -0.60 -15.15
CA GLN A 156 9.90 0.28 -16.17
C GLN A 156 8.70 -0.37 -16.85
N SER A 157 8.69 -1.70 -16.92
CA SER A 157 7.60 -2.49 -17.46
C SER A 157 7.61 -3.90 -16.86
N PHE A 158 6.44 -4.38 -16.45
CA PHE A 158 6.25 -5.71 -15.91
C PHE A 158 5.11 -6.42 -16.61
N THR A 159 5.38 -7.60 -17.15
CA THR A 159 4.36 -8.53 -17.64
C THR A 159 4.46 -9.80 -16.83
N GLY A 160 3.40 -10.10 -16.06
CA GLY A 160 3.51 -11.23 -15.17
C GLY A 160 2.39 -11.34 -14.16
N TYR A 161 2.66 -12.18 -13.18
CA TYR A 161 1.83 -12.42 -12.00
C TYR A 161 2.66 -12.31 -10.74
N MET A 162 2.16 -11.55 -9.80
CA MET A 162 2.77 -11.38 -8.48
C MET A 162 1.66 -11.18 -7.44
N LYS A 163 1.71 -11.94 -6.37
CA LYS A 163 0.81 -11.80 -5.24
C LYS A 163 1.55 -11.11 -4.10
N MET A 164 1.02 -10.01 -3.63
CA MET A 164 1.52 -9.29 -2.47
C MET A 164 0.78 -9.79 -1.23
N ALA A 165 1.51 -10.19 -0.20
CA ALA A 165 0.90 -10.61 1.06
C ALA A 165 0.19 -9.44 1.76
N GLN A 166 -0.78 -9.75 2.60
CA GLN A 166 -1.35 -8.77 3.51
C GLN A 166 -0.25 -8.06 4.29
N THR A 167 -0.28 -6.73 4.31
CA THR A 167 0.81 -5.92 4.86
C THR A 167 0.25 -4.75 5.66
N GLN A 168 0.83 -4.51 6.83
CA GLN A 168 0.53 -3.33 7.62
C GLN A 168 1.35 -2.14 7.15
N GLY A 169 0.78 -0.94 7.34
CA GLY A 169 1.47 0.29 7.02
C GLY A 169 0.97 1.49 7.82
N GLU A 170 1.72 2.56 7.72
CA GLU A 170 1.36 3.85 8.27
C GLU A 170 1.58 4.97 7.25
N ALA A 171 0.71 5.96 7.29
CA ALA A 171 0.87 7.22 6.58
C ALA A 171 0.87 8.38 7.58
N ARG A 172 1.74 9.37 7.36
CA ARG A 172 1.74 10.62 8.12
C ARG A 172 0.91 11.64 7.37
N THR A 173 -0.12 12.20 8.02
CA THR A 173 -0.89 13.27 7.39
C THR A 173 -0.24 14.62 7.63
N LYS A 174 -0.35 15.50 6.64
CA LYS A 174 0.04 16.90 6.79
C LYS A 174 -1.00 17.63 7.63
N ALA A 175 -0.55 18.48 8.58
CA ALA A 175 -1.46 19.36 9.30
C ALA A 175 -2.20 20.30 8.33
N THR A 176 -3.50 20.49 8.56
CA THR A 176 -4.35 21.32 7.70
C THR A 176 -5.39 22.07 8.53
N LYS A 177 -6.18 22.92 7.87
CA LYS A 177 -7.29 23.66 8.48
C LYS A 177 -8.60 23.23 7.86
N PHE A 178 -9.60 22.96 8.68
CA PHE A 178 -10.96 22.64 8.28
C PHE A 178 -11.87 23.86 8.41
N GLY A 179 -12.77 24.03 7.45
CA GLY A 179 -13.77 25.14 7.46
C GLY A 179 -13.30 26.41 6.77
N ASN A 180 -12.22 26.36 5.99
CA ASN A 180 -11.67 27.50 5.26
C ASN A 180 -12.15 27.60 3.81
N THR A 181 -12.89 26.60 3.32
CA THR A 181 -13.41 26.58 1.94
C THR A 181 -14.92 26.34 1.91
N ASP A 182 -15.57 26.75 0.81
CA ASP A 182 -17.00 26.50 0.61
C ASP A 182 -17.35 25.01 0.56
N ALA A 183 -16.42 24.17 0.12
CA ALA A 183 -16.60 22.72 0.07
C ALA A 183 -16.60 22.05 1.47
N GLU A 184 -16.08 22.74 2.47
CA GLU A 184 -15.97 22.27 3.85
C GLU A 184 -17.09 22.79 4.77
N LYS A 185 -18.16 23.37 4.16
CA LYS A 185 -19.30 23.85 4.93
C LYS A 185 -20.01 22.72 5.66
N ILE A 186 -20.27 22.93 6.95
CA ILE A 186 -21.08 22.05 7.77
C ILE A 186 -22.43 22.72 8.11
N LYS A 187 -23.44 21.87 8.37
CA LYS A 187 -24.73 22.27 8.91
C LYS A 187 -24.99 21.57 10.22
N GLY A 188 -25.74 22.21 11.09
CA GLY A 188 -26.13 21.59 12.35
C GLY A 188 -27.27 22.34 12.99
N ASN A 189 -27.89 21.72 13.99
CA ASN A 189 -29.01 22.30 14.71
C ASN A 189 -28.56 22.84 16.07
N ILE A 190 -29.02 24.05 16.39
CA ILE A 190 -28.84 24.67 17.71
C ILE A 190 -30.19 24.95 18.34
N GLU A 191 -30.30 24.76 19.65
CA GLU A 191 -31.39 25.24 20.47
C GLU A 191 -30.89 26.44 21.28
N VAL A 192 -31.53 27.59 21.10
CA VAL A 192 -31.17 28.80 21.86
C VAL A 192 -32.11 28.95 23.07
N ASN A 193 -31.59 28.83 24.27
CA ASN A 193 -32.38 28.98 25.48
C ASN A 193 -32.65 30.48 25.75
N MET A 194 -33.80 30.99 25.34
CA MET A 194 -34.28 32.34 25.67
C MET A 194 -35.15 32.31 26.90
N LEU A 195 -35.37 33.46 27.54
CA LEU A 195 -36.15 33.57 28.81
C LEU A 195 -37.59 33.01 28.72
N VAL A 196 -38.18 33.02 27.52
CA VAL A 196 -39.60 32.66 27.31
C VAL A 196 -39.80 31.54 26.30
N SER A 197 -38.77 31.19 25.55
CA SER A 197 -38.85 30.18 24.45
C SER A 197 -37.51 29.51 24.17
N LYS A 198 -37.56 28.37 23.47
CA LYS A 198 -36.36 27.63 23.08
C LYS A 198 -36.38 27.37 21.55
N PRO A 199 -36.17 28.42 20.74
CA PRO A 199 -36.19 28.26 19.31
C PRO A 199 -35.03 27.37 18.81
N ASN A 200 -35.35 26.41 17.95
CA ASN A 200 -34.39 25.64 17.18
C ASN A 200 -34.03 26.40 15.94
N ARG A 201 -32.75 26.42 15.58
CA ARG A 201 -32.21 27.02 14.37
C ARG A 201 -31.23 26.08 13.72
N THR A 202 -31.24 26.04 12.41
CA THR A 202 -30.19 25.34 11.64
C THR A 202 -29.14 26.35 11.25
N PHE A 203 -27.89 26.10 11.58
CA PHE A 203 -26.77 26.92 11.15
C PHE A 203 -26.08 26.30 9.93
N THR A 204 -25.35 27.15 9.20
CA THR A 204 -24.42 26.75 8.14
C THR A 204 -23.09 27.45 8.38
N SER A 205 -21.98 26.72 8.43
CA SER A 205 -20.65 27.34 8.54
C SER A 205 -20.25 27.99 7.21
N LYS A 206 -19.41 29.01 7.31
CA LYS A 206 -18.86 29.71 6.16
C LYS A 206 -17.34 29.89 6.30
N PRO A 207 -16.61 29.98 5.16
CA PRO A 207 -15.19 30.31 5.17
C PRO A 207 -14.94 31.68 5.84
N PHE A 208 -13.83 31.79 6.55
CA PHE A 208 -13.40 33.07 7.12
C PHE A 208 -12.99 34.11 6.05
N THR A 209 -12.81 33.69 4.81
CA THR A 209 -12.42 34.56 3.69
C THR A 209 -13.51 35.55 3.24
N ASP A 210 -14.75 35.35 3.70
CA ASP A 210 -15.91 36.18 3.27
C ASP A 210 -16.02 37.53 3.99
N GLY A 211 -14.89 38.12 4.39
CA GLY A 211 -14.83 39.49 4.94
C GLY A 211 -15.24 39.62 6.42
N GLN A 212 -15.52 38.51 7.08
CA GLN A 212 -15.94 38.47 8.49
C GLN A 212 -14.78 38.19 9.45
N VAL A 213 -13.54 38.21 8.92
CA VAL A 213 -12.36 37.85 9.73
C VAL A 213 -12.02 38.99 10.67
N THR A 214 -12.17 38.75 11.95
CA THR A 214 -11.57 39.57 13.01
C THR A 214 -10.37 38.86 13.60
N GLU A 215 -9.22 39.53 13.63
CA GLU A 215 -8.05 39.17 14.45
C GLU A 215 -7.34 37.83 14.12
N GLY A 216 -7.31 37.41 12.86
CA GLY A 216 -6.50 36.26 12.45
C GLY A 216 -7.02 34.90 12.93
N HIS A 217 -8.32 34.80 13.27
CA HIS A 217 -8.98 33.52 13.50
C HIS A 217 -9.03 32.72 12.20
N THR A 218 -8.88 31.42 12.32
CA THR A 218 -8.87 30.49 11.17
C THR A 218 -9.79 29.32 11.51
N GLY A 219 -10.18 28.52 10.54
CA GLY A 219 -10.95 27.29 10.76
C GLY A 219 -10.28 26.37 11.81
N ILE A 220 -10.85 25.22 12.02
CA ILE A 220 -10.37 24.24 13.01
C ILE A 220 -9.11 23.55 12.51
N THR A 221 -8.09 23.50 13.35
CA THR A 221 -6.84 22.78 13.05
C THR A 221 -7.07 21.27 13.09
N VAL A 222 -6.72 20.60 12.00
CA VAL A 222 -6.53 19.15 11.95
C VAL A 222 -5.04 18.90 12.06
N PRO A 223 -4.55 18.30 13.15
CA PRO A 223 -3.12 18.10 13.38
C PRO A 223 -2.51 17.10 12.38
N SER A 224 -1.19 17.12 12.26
CA SER A 224 -0.45 16.01 11.64
C SER A 224 -0.61 14.76 12.48
N MET A 225 -1.04 13.65 11.87
CA MET A 225 -1.38 12.42 12.56
C MET A 225 -0.78 11.21 11.87
N LEU A 226 -0.55 10.16 12.65
CA LEU A 226 -0.26 8.82 12.14
C LEU A 226 -1.58 8.10 11.84
N VAL A 227 -1.72 7.62 10.61
CA VAL A 227 -2.86 6.82 10.15
C VAL A 227 -2.35 5.42 9.83
N ASN A 228 -2.74 4.45 10.64
CA ASN A 228 -2.42 3.05 10.42
C ASN A 228 -3.43 2.42 9.47
N PHE A 229 -2.95 1.57 8.59
CA PHE A 229 -3.77 0.83 7.65
C PHE A 229 -3.27 -0.60 7.45
N THR A 230 -4.15 -1.46 6.96
CA THR A 230 -3.80 -2.82 6.55
C THR A 230 -4.13 -2.97 5.06
N MET A 231 -3.09 -3.12 4.24
CA MET A 231 -3.23 -3.46 2.83
C MET A 231 -3.62 -4.94 2.72
N PRO A 232 -4.73 -5.30 2.08
CA PRO A 232 -5.13 -6.69 1.91
C PRO A 232 -4.17 -7.42 0.96
N GLU A 233 -4.21 -8.75 0.99
CA GLU A 233 -3.53 -9.54 -0.03
C GLU A 233 -4.01 -9.08 -1.42
N THR A 234 -3.06 -8.80 -2.31
CA THR A 234 -3.35 -8.18 -3.60
C THR A 234 -2.61 -8.88 -4.73
N ILE A 235 -3.32 -9.15 -5.81
CA ILE A 235 -2.74 -9.72 -7.04
C ILE A 235 -2.41 -8.59 -8.00
N VAL A 236 -1.14 -8.51 -8.39
CA VAL A 236 -0.64 -7.64 -9.47
C VAL A 236 -0.38 -8.53 -10.68
N THR A 237 -1.22 -8.42 -11.70
CA THR A 237 -1.11 -9.23 -12.91
C THR A 237 -1.53 -8.44 -14.15
N GLY A 238 -0.81 -8.63 -15.23
CA GLY A 238 -1.11 -7.96 -16.49
C GLY A 238 0.06 -7.93 -17.46
N SER A 239 -0.12 -7.21 -18.56
CA SER A 239 0.90 -7.03 -19.59
C SER A 239 1.40 -5.59 -19.59
N ARG A 240 2.72 -5.41 -19.56
CA ARG A 240 3.43 -4.13 -19.62
C ARG A 240 2.87 -3.13 -18.59
N LEU A 241 2.75 -3.60 -17.34
CA LEU A 241 2.33 -2.77 -16.21
C LEU A 241 3.45 -1.82 -15.83
N LYS A 242 3.10 -0.57 -15.55
CA LYS A 242 4.01 0.46 -15.01
C LYS A 242 3.66 0.83 -13.58
N SER A 243 2.43 0.57 -13.18
CA SER A 243 1.92 0.83 -11.83
C SER A 243 1.01 -0.30 -11.39
N ALA A 244 0.81 -0.38 -10.09
CA ALA A 244 -0.17 -1.24 -9.45
C ALA A 244 -1.13 -0.39 -8.61
N THR A 245 -2.41 -0.78 -8.60
CA THR A 245 -3.44 -0.15 -7.78
C THR A 245 -3.96 -1.16 -6.79
N VAL A 246 -3.95 -0.79 -5.50
CA VAL A 246 -4.56 -1.54 -4.41
C VAL A 246 -5.71 -0.74 -3.85
N SER A 247 -6.91 -1.29 -3.89
CA SER A 247 -8.12 -0.69 -3.33
C SER A 247 -8.66 -1.55 -2.17
N GLY A 248 -9.67 -1.04 -1.48
CA GLY A 248 -10.30 -1.75 -0.36
C GLY A 248 -9.45 -1.75 0.91
N ILE A 249 -8.47 -0.87 1.01
CA ILE A 249 -7.71 -0.64 2.22
C ILE A 249 -8.60 0.18 3.16
N ARG A 250 -8.97 -0.41 4.28
CA ARG A 250 -9.79 0.27 5.28
C ARG A 250 -8.94 0.75 6.43
N SER A 251 -9.14 2.02 6.81
CA SER A 251 -8.54 2.64 7.99
C SER A 251 -9.60 3.34 8.81
N SER A 252 -9.45 3.30 10.11
CA SER A 252 -10.26 4.08 11.05
C SER A 252 -9.35 4.95 11.89
N ILE A 253 -9.65 6.23 11.94
CA ILE A 253 -8.98 7.17 12.85
C ILE A 253 -9.87 7.26 14.10
N PRO A 254 -9.43 6.68 15.22
CA PRO A 254 -10.26 6.61 16.43
C PRO A 254 -10.65 8.00 16.94
N THR A 255 -9.71 8.92 16.97
CA THR A 255 -9.92 10.27 17.52
C THR A 255 -9.04 11.30 16.83
N ILE A 256 -9.66 12.34 16.30
CA ILE A 256 -9.02 13.55 15.77
C ILE A 256 -9.32 14.67 16.76
N PRO A 257 -8.33 15.25 17.46
CA PRO A 257 -8.58 16.35 18.38
C PRO A 257 -8.95 17.62 17.59
N LEU A 258 -10.01 18.31 18.04
CA LEU A 258 -10.49 19.57 17.47
C LEU A 258 -10.14 20.77 18.34
N ALA A 259 -9.50 20.53 19.47
CA ALA A 259 -9.00 21.53 20.40
C ALA A 259 -7.86 20.93 21.24
N ALA A 260 -7.25 21.74 22.10
CA ALA A 260 -6.27 21.28 23.07
C ALA A 260 -6.83 20.13 23.93
N ALA A 261 -5.94 19.35 24.52
CA ALA A 261 -6.33 18.36 25.52
C ALA A 261 -6.96 19.02 26.75
N GLU A 262 -7.81 18.32 27.46
CA GLU A 262 -8.29 18.73 28.77
C GLU A 262 -7.13 18.83 29.78
N SER A 263 -7.30 19.65 30.78
CA SER A 263 -6.30 19.78 31.85
C SER A 263 -6.00 18.43 32.48
N GLY A 264 -4.71 18.07 32.50
CA GLY A 264 -4.23 16.78 33.03
C GLY A 264 -4.45 15.59 32.10
N LYS A 265 -4.85 15.82 30.83
CA LYS A 265 -4.94 14.81 29.76
C LYS A 265 -3.93 15.11 28.66
N ASN A 266 -3.61 14.09 27.89
CA ASN A 266 -2.79 14.20 26.71
C ASN A 266 -3.65 14.14 25.43
N LEU A 267 -3.14 14.69 24.35
CA LEU A 267 -3.69 14.40 23.01
C LEU A 267 -3.46 12.93 22.66
N PRO A 268 -4.21 12.38 21.69
CA PRO A 268 -3.98 11.02 21.21
C PRO A 268 -2.53 10.81 20.74
N ASP A 269 -1.96 9.64 21.02
CA ASP A 269 -0.59 9.29 20.63
C ASP A 269 -0.38 9.30 19.10
N THR A 270 -1.47 9.27 18.34
CA THR A 270 -1.45 9.42 16.87
C THR A 270 -1.09 10.83 16.43
N VAL A 271 -1.20 11.85 17.29
CA VAL A 271 -0.84 13.24 16.97
C VAL A 271 0.68 13.37 16.98
N ILE A 272 1.26 13.74 15.85
CA ILE A 272 2.72 13.84 15.67
C ILE A 272 3.25 15.14 16.27
N THR A 273 2.56 16.25 16.00
CA THR A 273 2.95 17.58 16.45
C THR A 273 1.74 18.25 17.08
N VAL A 274 1.90 18.72 18.31
CA VAL A 274 0.85 19.47 19.02
C VAL A 274 0.68 20.83 18.36
N PRO A 275 -0.50 21.12 17.75
CA PRO A 275 -0.72 22.39 17.10
C PRO A 275 -1.16 23.46 18.10
N ASP A 276 -1.09 24.73 17.68
CA ASP A 276 -1.72 25.84 18.38
C ASP A 276 -3.19 25.95 17.96
N PHE A 277 -4.09 25.65 18.88
CA PHE A 277 -5.55 25.77 18.72
C PHE A 277 -6.12 27.12 19.16
N SER A 278 -5.30 28.04 19.62
CA SER A 278 -5.76 29.28 20.30
C SER A 278 -6.64 30.17 19.42
N LYS A 279 -6.40 30.12 18.10
CA LYS A 279 -7.13 30.91 17.10
C LYS A 279 -8.21 30.13 16.35
N ASP A 280 -8.45 28.87 16.74
CA ASP A 280 -9.39 28.00 16.04
C ASP A 280 -10.83 28.36 16.35
N GLN A 281 -11.57 28.73 15.33
CA GLN A 281 -13.00 29.05 15.39
C GLN A 281 -13.67 28.69 14.06
N LEU A 282 -14.97 28.43 14.13
CA LEU A 282 -15.84 28.31 12.93
C LEU A 282 -16.77 29.50 12.92
N TYR A 283 -16.87 30.17 11.77
CA TYR A 283 -17.90 31.16 11.50
C TYR A 283 -19.17 30.45 11.02
N VAL A 284 -20.32 30.72 11.65
CA VAL A 284 -21.59 30.13 11.30
C VAL A 284 -22.66 31.20 11.11
N GLU A 285 -23.55 30.95 10.15
CA GLU A 285 -24.73 31.77 9.94
C GLU A 285 -26.00 30.96 10.20
N PHE A 286 -27.03 31.64 10.69
CA PHE A 286 -28.36 31.07 10.93
C PHE A 286 -29.43 32.16 10.80
N PRO A 287 -30.72 31.80 10.61
CA PRO A 287 -31.82 32.77 10.66
C PRO A 287 -31.80 33.54 11.99
N GLY A 288 -31.87 34.87 11.92
CA GLY A 288 -31.71 35.73 13.08
C GLY A 288 -32.65 35.39 14.24
N LEU A 289 -32.20 35.74 15.45
CA LEU A 289 -32.97 35.53 16.72
C LEU A 289 -34.18 36.47 16.79
N ILE A 290 -34.03 37.69 16.26
CA ILE A 290 -35.08 38.71 16.26
C ILE A 290 -35.19 39.28 14.84
N GLY A 291 -35.87 38.53 13.93
CA GLY A 291 -35.92 38.85 12.51
C GLY A 291 -34.58 38.56 11.79
N ASP A 292 -34.50 38.80 10.49
CA ASP A 292 -33.38 38.44 9.63
C ASP A 292 -32.13 39.32 9.82
N SER A 293 -32.20 40.36 10.64
CA SER A 293 -31.15 41.38 10.75
C SER A 293 -30.38 41.39 12.06
N ILE A 294 -30.79 40.63 13.09
CA ILE A 294 -30.15 40.68 14.39
C ILE A 294 -29.84 39.27 14.88
N GLY A 295 -28.57 39.01 15.16
CA GLY A 295 -28.10 37.73 15.69
C GLY A 295 -28.17 36.61 14.69
N ASN A 296 -27.76 36.87 13.44
CA ASN A 296 -27.77 35.90 12.32
C ASN A 296 -26.43 35.17 12.13
N HIS A 297 -25.44 35.43 12.97
CA HIS A 297 -24.14 34.76 12.91
C HIS A 297 -23.54 34.56 14.30
N ALA A 298 -22.60 33.62 14.41
CA ALA A 298 -21.80 33.40 15.60
C ALA A 298 -20.43 32.82 15.22
N PHE A 299 -19.49 32.97 16.16
CA PHE A 299 -18.22 32.25 16.12
C PHE A 299 -18.32 31.07 17.08
N PHE A 300 -18.04 29.86 16.60
CA PHE A 300 -17.95 28.68 17.44
C PHE A 300 -16.50 28.33 17.75
N LYS A 301 -16.17 28.23 19.03
CA LYS A 301 -14.87 27.81 19.51
C LYS A 301 -14.99 26.47 20.23
N MET A 302 -14.14 25.53 19.84
CA MET A 302 -14.08 24.22 20.47
C MET A 302 -13.37 24.31 21.84
N LEU A 303 -14.02 23.83 22.88
CA LEU A 303 -13.41 23.71 24.21
C LEU A 303 -12.43 22.53 24.26
N PRO A 304 -11.43 22.58 25.18
CA PRO A 304 -10.49 21.48 25.36
C PRO A 304 -11.18 20.13 25.51
N GLY A 305 -10.61 19.10 24.85
CA GLY A 305 -11.16 17.75 24.80
C GLY A 305 -12.28 17.55 23.78
N SER A 306 -12.53 18.52 22.88
CA SER A 306 -13.39 18.31 21.72
C SER A 306 -12.70 17.43 20.69
N SER A 307 -13.46 16.53 20.06
CA SER A 307 -12.94 15.53 19.12
C SER A 307 -13.91 15.21 18.00
N LEU A 308 -13.34 14.73 16.88
CA LEU A 308 -14.03 13.96 15.87
C LEU A 308 -13.61 12.50 16.03
N ASP A 309 -14.57 11.63 16.30
CA ASP A 309 -14.29 10.25 16.66
C ASP A 309 -14.78 9.27 15.59
N ASN A 310 -14.03 8.16 15.43
CA ASN A 310 -14.35 7.04 14.56
C ASN A 310 -14.50 7.43 13.07
N LEU A 311 -13.62 8.28 12.57
CA LEU A 311 -13.59 8.59 11.13
C LEU A 311 -13.10 7.39 10.35
N ASN A 312 -13.98 6.86 9.50
CA ASN A 312 -13.65 5.77 8.59
C ASN A 312 -13.16 6.31 7.26
N MET A 313 -12.15 5.64 6.72
CA MET A 313 -11.55 5.96 5.43
C MET A 313 -11.37 4.71 4.59
N ASP A 314 -11.69 4.81 3.31
CA ASP A 314 -11.27 3.87 2.28
C ASP A 314 -10.04 4.44 1.57
N ILE A 315 -8.93 3.72 1.64
CA ILE A 315 -7.67 4.13 1.02
C ILE A 315 -7.47 3.35 -0.27
N THR A 316 -7.15 4.05 -1.34
CA THR A 316 -6.63 3.49 -2.58
C THR A 316 -5.15 3.85 -2.68
N PHE A 317 -4.31 2.86 -2.91
CA PHE A 317 -2.88 3.02 -3.08
C PHE A 317 -2.51 2.74 -4.54
N GLU A 318 -2.06 3.77 -5.24
CA GLU A 318 -1.56 3.69 -6.62
C GLU A 318 -0.05 3.91 -6.60
N GLN A 319 0.70 2.89 -6.99
CA GLN A 319 2.15 2.92 -6.88
C GLN A 319 2.80 2.57 -8.21
N ALA A 320 3.69 3.44 -8.68
CA ALA A 320 4.57 3.11 -9.79
C ALA A 320 5.48 1.93 -9.40
N LEU A 321 5.58 0.94 -10.27
CA LEU A 321 6.40 -0.25 -10.00
C LEU A 321 7.88 0.09 -9.89
N SER A 322 8.33 1.16 -10.54
CA SER A 322 9.70 1.66 -10.42
C SER A 322 10.07 2.11 -9.00
N MET A 323 9.07 2.38 -8.14
CA MET A 323 9.26 2.76 -6.73
C MET A 323 9.25 1.57 -5.77
N ILE A 324 9.10 0.35 -6.28
CA ILE A 324 9.22 -0.89 -5.49
C ILE A 324 10.59 -1.50 -5.77
N HIS A 325 11.42 -1.47 -4.74
CA HIS A 325 12.84 -1.82 -4.89
C HIS A 325 13.22 -3.13 -4.22
N ASN A 326 12.61 -3.46 -3.09
CA ASN A 326 12.98 -4.63 -2.28
C ASN A 326 11.88 -5.68 -2.35
N ILE A 327 12.18 -6.82 -2.95
CA ILE A 327 11.28 -7.97 -3.05
C ILE A 327 11.97 -9.16 -2.35
N PRO A 328 11.68 -9.41 -1.07
CA PRO A 328 12.20 -10.57 -0.37
C PRO A 328 11.50 -11.84 -0.86
N LEU A 329 12.27 -12.77 -1.40
CA LEU A 329 11.82 -14.09 -1.83
C LEU A 329 12.12 -15.09 -0.71
N ASN A 330 11.09 -15.51 0.00
CA ASN A 330 11.21 -16.27 1.24
C ASN A 330 10.83 -17.75 1.02
N GLY A 331 11.49 -18.39 0.08
CA GLY A 331 11.20 -19.77 -0.31
C GLY A 331 10.07 -19.88 -1.33
N THR A 332 9.73 -18.79 -2.01
CA THR A 332 8.72 -18.80 -3.09
C THR A 332 9.25 -19.49 -4.34
N GLY A 333 8.39 -20.27 -5.01
CA GLY A 333 8.65 -20.70 -6.38
C GLY A 333 8.50 -19.52 -7.34
N GLY A 334 9.30 -19.53 -8.42
CA GLY A 334 9.24 -18.49 -9.43
C GLY A 334 9.64 -19.02 -10.80
N TYR A 335 9.13 -18.35 -11.84
CA TYR A 335 9.49 -18.69 -13.22
C TYR A 335 9.45 -17.47 -14.14
N LEU A 336 10.21 -17.58 -15.23
CA LEU A 336 10.19 -16.72 -16.40
C LEU A 336 9.81 -17.57 -17.59
N SER A 337 8.78 -17.18 -18.34
CA SER A 337 8.30 -17.96 -19.50
C SER A 337 8.13 -17.12 -20.76
N LEU A 338 8.19 -17.79 -21.90
CA LEU A 338 7.86 -17.24 -23.21
C LEU A 338 6.88 -18.18 -23.91
N GLN A 339 5.77 -17.66 -24.38
CA GLN A 339 4.71 -18.42 -25.02
C GLN A 339 4.05 -17.64 -26.16
N ASN A 340 3.48 -18.39 -27.12
CA ASN A 340 2.77 -17.83 -28.28
C ASN A 340 1.24 -17.76 -28.09
N GLN A 341 0.72 -18.38 -27.00
CA GLN A 341 -0.70 -18.38 -26.61
C GLN A 341 -0.83 -18.25 -25.10
N ASN A 342 -2.04 -18.12 -24.59
CA ASN A 342 -2.27 -18.21 -23.15
C ASN A 342 -1.91 -19.62 -22.65
N VAL A 343 -1.08 -19.69 -21.60
CA VAL A 343 -0.67 -20.94 -20.97
C VAL A 343 -0.89 -20.87 -19.48
N LYS A 344 -1.71 -21.77 -18.97
CA LYS A 344 -1.83 -22.06 -17.55
C LYS A 344 -0.81 -23.13 -17.19
N TRP A 345 0.32 -22.70 -16.64
CA TRP A 345 1.38 -23.60 -16.23
C TRP A 345 0.98 -24.47 -15.04
N GLN A 346 1.47 -25.71 -15.01
CA GLN A 346 1.15 -26.63 -13.91
C GLN A 346 1.73 -26.14 -12.57
N GLY A 347 0.93 -26.29 -11.50
CA GLY A 347 1.35 -25.95 -10.13
C GLY A 347 1.40 -24.43 -9.84
N THR A 348 0.84 -23.58 -10.71
CA THR A 348 0.71 -22.13 -10.48
C THR A 348 -0.66 -21.76 -9.90
N ASP A 349 -0.79 -20.55 -9.36
CA ASP A 349 -2.07 -20.01 -8.85
C ASP A 349 -3.14 -19.98 -9.96
N ALA A 350 -4.42 -20.13 -9.60
CA ALA A 350 -5.52 -20.15 -10.58
C ALA A 350 -5.57 -18.89 -11.46
N ALA A 351 -5.21 -17.74 -10.90
CA ALA A 351 -5.18 -16.46 -11.60
C ALA A 351 -3.90 -16.22 -12.42
N ASP A 352 -2.88 -17.08 -12.27
CA ASP A 352 -1.62 -16.98 -13.00
C ASP A 352 -1.75 -17.66 -14.38
N ILE A 353 -2.21 -16.89 -15.35
CA ILE A 353 -2.33 -17.33 -16.76
C ILE A 353 -1.34 -16.52 -17.58
N ALA A 354 -0.24 -17.17 -17.98
CA ALA A 354 0.80 -16.56 -18.80
C ALA A 354 0.23 -16.19 -20.18
N ARG A 355 0.36 -14.92 -20.55
CA ARG A 355 -0.11 -14.37 -21.83
C ARG A 355 0.98 -14.47 -22.90
N PRO A 356 0.65 -14.38 -24.20
CA PRO A 356 1.64 -14.37 -25.26
C PRO A 356 2.75 -13.34 -25.03
N GLY A 357 4.00 -13.74 -25.29
CA GLY A 357 5.19 -12.97 -25.00
C GLY A 357 5.90 -13.46 -23.73
N TRP A 358 6.73 -12.62 -23.15
CA TRP A 358 7.42 -12.92 -21.91
C TRP A 358 6.53 -12.70 -20.69
N TRP A 359 6.67 -13.60 -19.70
CA TRP A 359 5.88 -13.59 -18.47
C TRP A 359 6.74 -13.97 -17.27
N MET A 360 6.73 -13.15 -16.23
CA MET A 360 7.43 -13.42 -14.97
C MET A 360 6.41 -13.68 -13.87
N SER A 361 6.59 -14.72 -13.09
CA SER A 361 5.64 -15.10 -12.04
C SER A 361 6.33 -15.57 -10.77
N PHE A 362 5.70 -15.23 -9.64
CA PHE A 362 6.05 -15.71 -8.31
C PHE A 362 4.85 -16.45 -7.73
N LYS A 363 5.09 -17.68 -7.24
CA LYS A 363 4.04 -18.60 -6.79
C LYS A 363 3.37 -18.16 -5.50
N ASP A 364 4.20 -17.81 -4.52
CA ASP A 364 3.74 -17.54 -3.16
C ASP A 364 3.68 -16.01 -2.89
N PRO A 365 2.85 -15.58 -1.93
CA PRO A 365 2.75 -14.16 -1.61
C PRO A 365 4.07 -13.54 -1.16
N ILE A 366 4.41 -12.40 -1.74
CA ILE A 366 5.62 -11.64 -1.42
C ILE A 366 5.36 -10.75 -0.20
N GLN A 367 6.22 -10.84 0.78
CA GLN A 367 6.18 -10.05 2.00
C GLN A 367 6.94 -8.74 1.79
N LEU A 368 6.25 -7.61 1.60
CA LEU A 368 6.90 -6.30 1.41
C LEU A 368 7.43 -5.68 2.71
N GLY A 369 7.15 -6.29 3.86
CA GLY A 369 7.44 -5.70 5.16
C GLY A 369 6.44 -4.60 5.54
N TYR A 370 6.77 -3.81 6.57
CA TYR A 370 5.92 -2.72 7.04
C TYR A 370 6.03 -1.51 6.12
N LEU A 371 4.90 -1.05 5.56
CA LEU A 371 4.86 0.07 4.63
C LEU A 371 4.76 1.40 5.39
N LYS A 372 5.72 2.29 5.19
CA LYS A 372 5.76 3.58 5.85
C LYS A 372 6.04 4.69 4.85
N THR A 373 5.12 5.66 4.74
CA THR A 373 5.35 6.80 3.86
C THR A 373 6.49 7.67 4.40
N GLN A 374 7.37 8.12 3.51
CA GLN A 374 8.47 9.03 3.88
C GLN A 374 7.94 10.44 4.10
N ASP A 375 7.13 10.92 3.18
CA ASP A 375 6.59 12.28 3.19
C ASP A 375 5.20 12.32 3.79
N GLU A 376 4.83 13.51 4.30
CA GLU A 376 3.48 13.77 4.78
C GLU A 376 2.48 13.80 3.63
N VAL A 377 1.31 13.23 3.87
CA VAL A 377 0.21 13.13 2.92
C VAL A 377 -0.73 14.31 3.09
N ASP A 378 -0.97 15.05 2.01
CA ASP A 378 -2.00 16.08 1.99
C ASP A 378 -3.39 15.43 1.99
N ILE A 379 -4.20 15.80 2.99
CA ILE A 379 -5.57 15.31 3.20
C ILE A 379 -6.64 16.38 2.92
N SER A 380 -6.26 17.53 2.37
CA SER A 380 -7.19 18.65 2.11
C SER A 380 -8.40 18.22 1.27
N HIS A 381 -8.19 17.33 0.30
CA HIS A 381 -9.26 16.80 -0.56
C HIS A 381 -10.24 15.82 0.17
N VAL A 382 -9.88 15.36 1.35
CA VAL A 382 -10.75 14.53 2.21
C VAL A 382 -11.69 15.39 3.04
N LEU A 383 -11.31 16.63 3.38
CA LEU A 383 -12.06 17.50 4.28
C LEU A 383 -13.50 17.77 3.85
N PRO A 384 -13.85 17.96 2.56
CA PRO A 384 -15.25 18.10 2.14
C PRO A 384 -16.10 16.86 2.46
N GLN A 385 -15.51 15.67 2.38
CA GLN A 385 -16.21 14.42 2.71
C GLN A 385 -16.43 14.31 4.21
N VAL A 386 -15.44 14.74 5.01
CA VAL A 386 -15.55 14.85 6.47
C VAL A 386 -16.63 15.86 6.86
N ALA A 387 -16.74 16.99 6.17
CA ALA A 387 -17.78 18.00 6.38
C ALA A 387 -19.19 17.41 6.20
N THR A 388 -19.37 16.52 5.21
CA THR A 388 -20.63 15.80 5.01
C THR A 388 -20.93 14.91 6.21
N ALA A 389 -19.98 14.11 6.67
CA ALA A 389 -20.17 13.22 7.81
C ALA A 389 -20.46 13.99 9.12
N ILE A 390 -19.79 15.11 9.35
CA ILE A 390 -20.07 16.02 10.47
C ILE A 390 -21.49 16.60 10.36
N THR A 391 -21.89 17.02 9.18
CA THR A 391 -23.25 17.55 8.93
C THR A 391 -24.30 16.52 9.25
N ASP A 392 -24.13 15.29 8.76
CA ASP A 392 -25.07 14.18 9.02
C ASP A 392 -25.19 13.88 10.52
N PHE A 393 -24.10 14.01 11.26
CA PHE A 393 -24.10 13.88 12.73
C PHE A 393 -24.86 15.04 13.39
N LEU A 394 -24.53 16.28 13.06
CA LEU A 394 -25.05 17.48 13.73
C LEU A 394 -26.53 17.81 13.39
N LEU A 395 -27.06 17.25 12.32
CA LEU A 395 -28.47 17.40 11.96
C LEU A 395 -29.39 16.44 12.72
N LYS A 396 -28.84 15.41 13.38
CA LYS A 396 -29.64 14.48 14.17
C LYS A 396 -30.25 15.18 15.40
N PRO A 397 -31.50 14.93 15.72
CA PRO A 397 -32.18 15.57 16.87
C PRO A 397 -31.47 15.37 18.20
N GLU A 398 -30.85 14.21 18.41
CA GLU A 398 -30.12 13.88 19.64
C GLU A 398 -28.78 14.64 19.77
N ASN A 399 -28.28 15.21 18.71
CA ASN A 399 -27.00 15.95 18.67
C ASN A 399 -27.20 17.47 18.64
N LEU A 400 -28.37 17.92 19.06
CA LEU A 400 -28.72 19.34 19.13
C LEU A 400 -27.75 20.10 20.04
N ILE A 401 -27.15 21.17 19.52
CA ILE A 401 -26.23 22.02 20.29
C ILE A 401 -27.03 23.03 21.09
N ASN A 402 -26.94 22.96 22.41
CA ASN A 402 -27.62 23.91 23.30
C ASN A 402 -26.78 25.18 23.49
N VAL A 403 -27.37 26.34 23.20
CA VAL A 403 -26.78 27.68 23.41
C VAL A 403 -27.56 28.39 24.49
N SER A 404 -26.89 28.83 25.56
CA SER A 404 -27.51 29.57 26.64
C SER A 404 -27.87 30.98 26.22
N PHE A 405 -28.76 31.61 26.94
CA PHE A 405 -29.16 33.02 26.74
C PHE A 405 -27.96 33.97 26.78
N PHE A 406 -27.03 33.79 27.71
CA PHE A 406 -25.84 34.63 27.81
C PHE A 406 -24.85 34.44 26.68
N GLU A 407 -24.67 33.21 26.19
CA GLU A 407 -23.85 32.94 25.01
C GLU A 407 -24.48 33.56 23.76
N ALA A 408 -25.81 33.49 23.62
CA ALA A 408 -26.52 34.11 22.50
C ALA A 408 -26.39 35.65 22.52
N ILE A 409 -26.45 36.28 23.66
CA ILE A 409 -26.18 37.75 23.81
C ILE A 409 -24.71 38.04 23.53
N GLY A 410 -23.78 37.26 24.06
CA GLY A 410 -22.34 37.40 23.82
C GLY A 410 -22.00 37.33 22.31
N SER A 411 -22.68 36.44 21.56
CA SER A 411 -22.47 36.33 20.10
C SER A 411 -22.86 37.61 19.33
N LEU A 412 -23.79 38.41 19.85
CA LEU A 412 -24.16 39.71 19.25
C LEU A 412 -23.03 40.75 19.31
N VAL A 413 -22.08 40.56 20.23
CA VAL A 413 -20.88 41.42 20.40
C VAL A 413 -19.61 40.64 20.00
N SER A 414 -19.74 39.67 19.09
CA SER A 414 -18.65 38.87 18.52
C SER A 414 -17.89 37.99 19.53
N GLN A 415 -18.45 37.76 20.72
CA GLN A 415 -17.88 36.76 21.64
C GLN A 415 -18.17 35.34 21.11
N PRO A 416 -17.19 34.43 21.11
CA PRO A 416 -17.39 33.08 20.63
C PRO A 416 -18.34 32.28 21.53
N VAL A 417 -19.17 31.46 20.90
CA VAL A 417 -19.93 30.41 21.60
C VAL A 417 -18.98 29.24 21.82
N GLU A 418 -18.63 28.99 23.06
CA GLU A 418 -17.66 27.97 23.45
C GLU A 418 -18.39 26.65 23.77
N LYS A 419 -18.08 25.57 23.02
CA LYS A 419 -18.69 24.25 23.20
C LYS A 419 -17.66 23.14 23.18
N LYS A 420 -17.84 22.17 24.09
CA LYS A 420 -17.19 20.88 23.99
C LYS A 420 -18.06 19.98 23.12
N LEU A 421 -17.53 19.56 21.98
CA LEU A 421 -18.19 18.68 21.03
C LEU A 421 -17.38 17.41 20.81
N ASN A 422 -18.04 16.28 21.01
CA ASN A 422 -17.50 14.98 20.63
C ASN A 422 -18.37 14.45 19.46
N ILE A 423 -17.84 14.58 18.26
CA ILE A 423 -18.56 14.28 17.03
C ILE A 423 -18.20 12.86 16.62
N ASN A 424 -19.09 11.90 16.89
CA ASN A 424 -18.89 10.52 16.53
C ASN A 424 -19.54 10.24 15.17
N VAL A 425 -18.72 10.11 14.12
CA VAL A 425 -19.20 9.85 12.76
C VAL A 425 -19.40 8.34 12.47
N GLY A 426 -19.14 7.49 13.46
CA GLY A 426 -19.40 6.05 13.43
C GLY A 426 -18.30 5.20 12.80
N GLY A 427 -18.12 3.98 13.31
CA GLY A 427 -17.20 2.98 12.77
C GLY A 427 -17.73 2.32 11.48
N PHE A 428 -16.93 1.48 10.82
CA PHE A 428 -17.35 0.74 9.60
C PHE A 428 -18.62 -0.11 9.79
N THR A 429 -18.86 -0.60 10.99
CA THR A 429 -20.02 -1.40 11.34
C THR A 429 -21.29 -0.59 11.64
N SER A 430 -21.16 0.66 11.99
CA SER A 430 -22.25 1.57 12.39
C SER A 430 -22.33 2.81 11.50
N TYR A 431 -21.74 2.76 10.32
CA TYR A 431 -21.78 3.87 9.38
C TYR A 431 -23.23 4.15 8.99
N ASN A 432 -23.78 5.28 9.39
CA ASN A 432 -25.19 5.68 9.26
C ASN A 432 -25.63 5.94 7.81
N GLY A 433 -25.35 5.00 6.90
CA GLY A 433 -25.74 5.10 5.49
C GLY A 433 -24.86 6.06 4.65
N GLY A 434 -23.83 6.68 5.24
CA GLY A 434 -22.87 7.49 4.53
C GLY A 434 -21.75 6.65 3.90
N THR A 435 -21.06 7.20 2.91
CA THR A 435 -19.87 6.60 2.29
C THR A 435 -18.64 6.95 3.13
N PRO A 436 -17.72 6.00 3.41
CA PRO A 436 -16.43 6.33 4.02
C PRO A 436 -15.68 7.41 3.24
N ALA A 437 -14.94 8.26 3.92
CA ALA A 437 -14.06 9.20 3.24
C ALA A 437 -13.01 8.44 2.43
N THR A 438 -12.76 8.86 1.21
CA THR A 438 -11.79 8.22 0.31
C THR A 438 -10.49 9.01 0.25
N LEU A 439 -9.37 8.31 0.41
CA LEU A 439 -8.02 8.87 0.30
C LEU A 439 -7.25 8.09 -0.76
N THR A 440 -6.76 8.76 -1.80
CA THR A 440 -5.86 8.16 -2.78
C THR A 440 -4.41 8.52 -2.44
N LEU A 441 -3.58 7.51 -2.24
CA LEU A 441 -2.14 7.65 -2.05
C LEU A 441 -1.46 7.30 -3.39
N THR A 442 -0.94 8.29 -4.09
CA THR A 442 -0.28 8.10 -5.38
C THR A 442 1.22 8.29 -5.24
N ASP A 443 2.00 7.33 -5.74
CA ASP A 443 3.46 7.37 -5.86
C ASP A 443 4.16 7.85 -4.59
N LYS A 444 3.92 7.16 -3.48
CA LYS A 444 4.53 7.49 -2.19
C LYS A 444 5.89 6.82 -2.04
N ILE A 445 6.90 7.62 -1.68
CA ILE A 445 8.19 7.09 -1.28
C ILE A 445 7.99 6.29 0.02
N LEU A 446 8.36 5.01 0.00
CA LEU A 446 8.27 4.13 1.15
C LEU A 446 9.64 4.01 1.81
N GLN A 447 9.70 4.22 3.13
CA GLN A 447 10.97 4.23 3.88
C GLN A 447 11.67 2.86 3.85
N ASN A 448 10.91 1.75 3.84
CA ASN A 448 11.45 0.40 3.80
C ASN A 448 11.94 -0.04 2.41
N GLN A 449 11.87 0.83 1.41
CA GLN A 449 12.29 0.54 0.03
C GLN A 449 13.70 1.08 -0.30
N LYS A 450 14.47 1.52 0.70
CA LYS A 450 15.88 1.87 0.47
C LYS A 450 16.65 0.64 -0.02
N VAL A 451 17.30 0.79 -1.16
CA VAL A 451 18.03 -0.31 -1.82
C VAL A 451 19.38 -0.54 -1.16
N PRO A 452 19.66 -1.74 -0.64
CA PRO A 452 21.02 -2.08 -0.20
C PRO A 452 21.91 -2.32 -1.42
N THR A 453 23.11 -1.74 -1.40
CA THR A 453 24.10 -1.91 -2.46
C THR A 453 24.57 -3.36 -2.57
N ASN A 454 24.84 -3.83 -3.81
CA ASN A 454 25.37 -5.15 -4.08
C ASN A 454 26.64 -5.05 -4.95
N CYS A 455 27.78 -4.88 -4.32
CA CYS A 455 29.09 -4.68 -4.98
C CYS A 455 29.72 -5.99 -5.46
N PHE A 456 28.93 -7.03 -5.70
CA PHE A 456 29.40 -8.33 -6.13
C PHE A 456 30.08 -8.27 -7.50
N GLY A 457 31.22 -8.97 -7.64
CA GLY A 457 31.93 -9.10 -8.92
C GLY A 457 32.64 -7.83 -9.41
N GLY A 458 32.84 -6.82 -8.56
CA GLY A 458 33.54 -5.58 -8.93
C GLY A 458 32.74 -4.68 -9.88
N HIS A 459 31.46 -4.99 -10.12
CA HIS A 459 30.55 -4.18 -10.91
C HIS A 459 29.90 -3.09 -10.06
N LYS A 460 29.72 -1.92 -10.68
CA LYS A 460 29.24 -0.70 -10.03
C LYS A 460 27.74 -0.71 -9.74
N PHE A 461 27.26 -1.67 -8.96
CA PHE A 461 25.99 -1.59 -8.26
C PHE A 461 26.18 -1.05 -6.83
N CYS A 462 27.28 -0.32 -6.65
CA CYS A 462 27.64 0.37 -5.42
C CYS A 462 27.20 1.83 -5.52
#